data_2a0b1876e2d16a45de3b2267de607442
#
_entry.id   2a0b1876e2d16a45de3b2267de607442
#
_cell.length_a   1.000
_cell.length_b   1.000
_cell.length_c   1.000
_cell.angle_alpha   90.00
_cell.angle_beta   90.00
_cell.angle_gamma   90.00
#
_symmetry.space_group_name_H-M   'P 1'
#
loop_
_entity.id
_entity.type
_entity.pdbx_description
1 polymer ?
#
loop_
_entity_poly.entity_id
_entity_poly.type
_entity_poly.pdbx_seq_one_letter_code
_entity_poly.pdbx_strand_id
1 'polypeptide(L)'
;CDSRRQRQMCIRDRLLSVLSDLGYIHKNLSSHTYTMGHKAFQFGETSDYLQSISETSKEILKDISSKTNLITYLAMLEGSQIVHSDKISNNTEDATIRTFRMRLDAHCCALGKVMLAYRPENEISTIYRSYNFYPHTNNTIINLNDLRKQLTKIRSNGYALNHGEAFENSYGIGVAILDKDKRSFAGIALSGSKNILNPKTMDNYINLLQDASIKISR
;
A
#
# COMPACT_ATOMS: atom_id res chain seq x y z
N CYS A 1 -37.34 -1.74 -14.33
CA CYS A 1 -36.12 -2.02 -13.51
C CYS A 1 -35.25 -3.15 -14.07
N ASP A 2 -35.82 -4.05 -14.85
CA ASP A 2 -35.14 -5.26 -15.39
C ASP A 2 -34.12 -4.97 -16.52
N SER A 3 -34.42 -4.01 -17.40
CA SER A 3 -33.56 -3.77 -18.59
C SER A 3 -32.15 -3.26 -18.25
N ARG A 4 -31.95 -2.53 -17.16
CA ARG A 4 -30.60 -2.06 -16.71
C ARG A 4 -29.78 -3.21 -16.15
N ARG A 5 -30.34 -4.09 -15.33
CA ARG A 5 -29.65 -5.27 -14.79
C ARG A 5 -29.30 -6.28 -15.90
N GLN A 6 -30.21 -6.54 -16.84
CA GLN A 6 -29.92 -7.41 -17.98
C GLN A 6 -28.82 -6.84 -18.87
N ARG A 7 -28.82 -5.53 -19.14
CA ARG A 7 -27.77 -4.88 -19.94
C ARG A 7 -26.41 -4.92 -19.25
N GLN A 8 -26.37 -4.73 -17.93
CA GLN A 8 -25.12 -4.85 -17.14
C GLN A 8 -24.61 -6.31 -17.10
N MET A 9 -25.49 -7.30 -16.98
CA MET A 9 -25.11 -8.71 -17.05
C MET A 9 -24.54 -9.08 -18.42
N CYS A 10 -25.15 -8.66 -19.52
CA CYS A 10 -24.65 -8.91 -20.87
C CYS A 10 -23.27 -8.26 -21.12
N ILE A 11 -23.03 -7.05 -20.63
CA ILE A 11 -21.74 -6.38 -20.77
C ILE A 11 -20.66 -7.11 -19.96
N ARG A 12 -20.96 -7.51 -18.72
CA ARG A 12 -20.04 -8.28 -17.87
C ARG A 12 -19.66 -9.60 -18.51
N ASP A 13 -20.66 -10.36 -18.98
CA ASP A 13 -20.44 -11.69 -19.54
C ASP A 13 -19.66 -11.62 -20.86
N ARG A 14 -19.90 -10.58 -21.66
CA ARG A 14 -19.12 -10.31 -22.87
C ARG A 14 -17.67 -9.96 -22.56
N LEU A 15 -17.41 -9.11 -21.54
CA LEU A 15 -16.06 -8.77 -21.11
C LEU A 15 -15.31 -10.00 -20.58
N LEU A 16 -15.97 -10.84 -19.77
CA LEU A 16 -15.37 -12.07 -19.24
C LEU A 16 -15.07 -13.06 -20.36
N SER A 17 -15.95 -13.19 -21.38
CA SER A 17 -15.67 -14.01 -22.55
C SER A 17 -14.43 -13.53 -23.30
N VAL A 18 -14.37 -12.24 -23.64
CA VAL A 18 -13.20 -11.65 -24.33
C VAL A 18 -11.91 -11.85 -23.54
N LEU A 19 -11.92 -11.61 -22.23
CA LEU A 19 -10.75 -11.81 -21.38
C LEU A 19 -10.32 -13.30 -21.33
N SER A 20 -11.29 -14.22 -21.37
CA SER A 20 -11.01 -15.66 -21.42
C SER A 20 -10.43 -16.07 -22.77
N ASP A 21 -11.01 -15.60 -23.87
CA ASP A 21 -10.54 -15.88 -25.24
C ASP A 21 -9.12 -15.31 -25.47
N LEU A 22 -8.82 -14.17 -24.86
CA LEU A 22 -7.50 -13.56 -24.89
C LEU A 22 -6.49 -14.21 -23.92
N GLY A 23 -6.90 -15.16 -23.08
CA GLY A 23 -6.03 -15.86 -22.14
C GLY A 23 -5.66 -15.09 -20.88
N TYR A 24 -6.35 -13.98 -20.55
CA TYR A 24 -6.17 -13.24 -19.31
C TYR A 24 -6.83 -13.90 -18.10
N ILE A 25 -7.92 -14.65 -18.34
CA ILE A 25 -8.60 -15.42 -17.32
C ILE A 25 -8.93 -16.81 -17.87
N HIS A 26 -9.09 -17.78 -16.97
CA HIS A 26 -9.63 -19.11 -17.29
C HIS A 26 -10.96 -19.30 -16.56
N LYS A 27 -11.97 -19.72 -17.29
CA LYS A 27 -13.27 -20.08 -16.72
C LYS A 27 -13.24 -21.56 -16.33
N ASN A 28 -13.48 -21.86 -15.06
CA ASN A 28 -13.75 -23.22 -14.61
C ASN A 28 -15.24 -23.54 -14.91
N LEU A 29 -15.48 -24.44 -15.84
CA LEU A 29 -16.83 -24.81 -16.29
C LEU A 29 -17.64 -25.53 -15.21
N SER A 30 -16.96 -26.26 -14.29
CA SER A 30 -17.63 -27.03 -13.25
C SER A 30 -18.07 -26.16 -12.07
N SER A 31 -17.24 -25.19 -11.65
CA SER A 31 -17.50 -24.31 -10.49
C SER A 31 -18.02 -22.94 -10.88
N HIS A 32 -18.12 -22.63 -12.18
CA HIS A 32 -18.44 -21.30 -12.71
C HIS A 32 -17.58 -20.16 -12.16
N THR A 33 -16.36 -20.47 -11.69
CA THR A 33 -15.40 -19.50 -11.18
C THR A 33 -14.38 -19.12 -12.26
N TYR A 34 -13.74 -17.97 -12.08
CA TYR A 34 -12.66 -17.50 -12.95
C TYR A 34 -11.33 -17.48 -12.19
N THR A 35 -10.27 -17.92 -12.83
CA THR A 35 -8.89 -17.85 -12.34
C THR A 35 -8.04 -17.01 -13.29
N MET A 36 -6.91 -16.50 -12.82
CA MET A 36 -5.98 -15.75 -13.64
C MET A 36 -5.38 -16.64 -14.72
N GLY A 37 -5.40 -16.18 -15.97
CA GLY A 37 -4.75 -16.82 -17.10
C GLY A 37 -3.27 -16.43 -17.23
N HIS A 38 -2.51 -17.19 -18.02
CA HIS A 38 -1.06 -17.00 -18.16
C HIS A 38 -0.67 -15.61 -18.69
N LYS A 39 -1.48 -15.00 -19.57
CA LYS A 39 -1.23 -13.64 -20.06
C LYS A 39 -1.29 -12.57 -18.97
N ALA A 40 -2.10 -12.77 -17.95
CA ALA A 40 -2.13 -11.85 -16.80
C ALA A 40 -0.84 -11.92 -15.98
N PHE A 41 -0.19 -13.08 -15.91
CA PHE A 41 1.15 -13.22 -15.30
C PHE A 41 2.23 -12.57 -16.16
N GLN A 42 2.18 -12.72 -17.49
CA GLN A 42 3.13 -12.07 -18.40
C GLN A 42 3.11 -10.54 -18.28
N PHE A 43 1.96 -9.92 -18.00
CA PHE A 43 1.89 -8.47 -17.75
C PHE A 43 2.69 -8.03 -16.52
N GLY A 44 2.74 -8.87 -15.49
CA GLY A 44 3.57 -8.59 -14.31
C GLY A 44 5.07 -8.77 -14.56
N GLU A 45 5.44 -9.69 -15.45
CA GLU A 45 6.85 -9.98 -15.78
C GLU A 45 7.43 -8.97 -16.79
N THR A 46 6.62 -8.37 -17.65
CA THR A 46 7.07 -7.42 -18.69
C THR A 46 7.20 -5.98 -18.20
N SER A 47 6.91 -5.71 -16.94
CA SER A 47 7.11 -4.37 -16.37
C SER A 47 8.57 -4.20 -15.90
N ASP A 48 9.51 -3.98 -16.84
CA ASP A 48 10.90 -3.61 -16.55
C ASP A 48 11.00 -2.49 -15.50
N TYR A 49 10.03 -1.59 -15.49
CA TYR A 49 9.93 -0.51 -14.54
C TYR A 49 9.63 -1.00 -13.10
N LEU A 50 8.65 -1.91 -12.93
CA LEU A 50 8.34 -2.47 -11.61
C LEU A 50 9.45 -3.39 -11.11
N GLN A 51 10.12 -4.11 -12.01
CA GLN A 51 11.23 -4.99 -11.67
C GLN A 51 12.47 -4.19 -11.27
N SER A 52 12.81 -3.11 -11.98
CA SER A 52 13.90 -2.22 -11.62
C SER A 52 13.67 -1.49 -10.29
N ILE A 53 12.43 -1.03 -10.03
CA ILE A 53 12.06 -0.45 -8.73
C ILE A 53 12.18 -1.48 -7.62
N SER A 54 11.72 -2.72 -7.83
CA SER A 54 11.79 -3.78 -6.83
C SER A 54 13.24 -4.14 -6.48
N GLU A 55 14.13 -4.26 -7.47
CA GLU A 55 15.55 -4.60 -7.23
C GLU A 55 16.28 -3.47 -6.49
N THR A 56 16.16 -2.23 -6.98
CA THR A 56 16.75 -1.05 -6.32
C THR A 56 16.20 -0.86 -4.92
N SER A 57 14.88 -1.03 -4.75
CA SER A 57 14.23 -0.90 -3.45
C SER A 57 14.71 -1.96 -2.46
N LYS A 58 14.89 -3.21 -2.87
CA LYS A 58 15.31 -4.30 -1.98
C LYS A 58 16.66 -4.02 -1.31
N GLU A 59 17.64 -3.56 -2.07
CA GLU A 59 18.95 -3.23 -1.51
C GLU A 59 18.87 -2.05 -0.51
N ILE A 60 18.11 -1.02 -0.85
CA ILE A 60 17.87 0.13 0.03
C ILE A 60 17.13 -0.30 1.30
N LEU A 61 16.09 -1.11 1.18
CA LEU A 61 15.32 -1.61 2.32
C LEU A 61 16.14 -2.51 3.24
N LYS A 62 17.04 -3.34 2.69
CA LYS A 62 18.01 -4.14 3.46
C LYS A 62 18.97 -3.25 4.25
N ASP A 63 19.53 -2.23 3.60
CA ASP A 63 20.44 -1.28 4.24
C ASP A 63 19.74 -0.55 5.41
N ILE A 64 18.50 -0.09 5.21
CA ILE A 64 17.71 0.55 6.27
C ILE A 64 17.43 -0.43 7.41
N SER A 65 16.97 -1.65 7.10
CA SER A 65 16.68 -2.66 8.12
C SER A 65 17.93 -3.03 8.92
N SER A 66 19.10 -3.14 8.27
CA SER A 66 20.37 -3.43 8.94
C SER A 66 20.82 -2.29 9.88
N LYS A 67 20.65 -1.03 9.46
CA LYS A 67 21.03 0.16 10.25
C LYS A 67 20.13 0.40 11.44
N THR A 68 18.86 0.07 11.33
CA THR A 68 17.84 0.39 12.32
C THR A 68 17.47 -0.79 13.22
N ASN A 69 17.75 -2.01 12.76
CA ASN A 69 17.26 -3.28 13.33
C ASN A 69 15.74 -3.32 13.46
N LEU A 70 15.02 -2.62 12.55
CA LEU A 70 13.57 -2.55 12.48
C LEU A 70 13.07 -3.22 11.20
N ILE A 71 11.79 -3.59 11.22
CA ILE A 71 11.13 -4.13 10.03
C ILE A 71 10.88 -2.99 9.04
N THR A 72 11.31 -3.18 7.81
CA THR A 72 11.11 -2.23 6.71
C THR A 72 10.09 -2.80 5.73
N TYR A 73 9.13 -1.98 5.33
CA TYR A 73 8.07 -2.34 4.38
C TYR A 73 8.11 -1.46 3.15
N LEU A 74 7.78 -2.05 2.01
CA LEU A 74 7.39 -1.37 0.78
C LEU A 74 5.94 -1.75 0.47
N ALA A 75 5.11 -0.78 0.11
CA ALA A 75 3.72 -1.03 -0.26
C ALA A 75 3.23 -0.06 -1.33
N MET A 76 2.14 -0.45 -1.99
CA MET A 76 1.39 0.37 -2.94
C MET A 76 -0.02 0.59 -2.44
N LEU A 77 -0.67 1.67 -2.92
CA LEU A 77 -2.04 2.02 -2.58
C LEU A 77 -3.00 1.48 -3.65
N GLU A 78 -3.96 0.66 -3.23
CA GLU A 78 -5.06 0.15 -4.06
C GLU A 78 -6.42 0.56 -3.45
N GLY A 79 -7.02 1.60 -3.99
CA GLY A 79 -8.28 2.14 -3.44
C GLY A 79 -8.11 2.57 -1.99
N SER A 80 -8.91 2.01 -1.08
CA SER A 80 -8.86 2.30 0.36
C SER A 80 -7.86 1.44 1.14
N GLN A 81 -7.11 0.56 0.46
CA GLN A 81 -6.16 -0.37 1.09
C GLN A 81 -4.75 -0.18 0.57
N ILE A 82 -3.78 -0.57 1.38
CA ILE A 82 -2.42 -0.80 0.92
C ILE A 82 -2.19 -2.28 0.64
N VAL A 83 -1.30 -2.56 -0.30
CA VAL A 83 -0.81 -3.90 -0.61
C VAL A 83 0.70 -3.91 -0.40
N HIS A 84 1.17 -4.70 0.55
CA HIS A 84 2.59 -4.85 0.79
C HIS A 84 3.25 -5.63 -0.35
N SER A 85 4.29 -5.06 -0.94
CA SER A 85 5.12 -5.74 -1.94
C SER A 85 6.33 -6.40 -1.31
N ASP A 86 6.98 -5.75 -0.35
CA ASP A 86 8.17 -6.26 0.32
C ASP A 86 8.11 -6.02 1.84
N LYS A 87 8.66 -6.99 2.58
CA LYS A 87 8.95 -6.92 4.01
C LYS A 87 10.37 -7.40 4.22
N ILE A 88 11.20 -6.59 4.84
CA ILE A 88 12.59 -6.94 5.16
C ILE A 88 12.81 -6.78 6.66
N SER A 89 13.36 -7.81 7.28
CA SER A 89 13.75 -7.84 8.69
C SER A 89 15.11 -8.52 8.83
N ASN A 90 15.93 -8.02 9.74
CA ASN A 90 17.20 -8.69 10.10
C ASN A 90 16.99 -9.87 11.05
N ASN A 91 15.82 -9.96 11.68
CA ASN A 91 15.51 -11.09 12.55
C ASN A 91 15.07 -12.29 11.67
N THR A 92 15.79 -13.40 11.76
CA THR A 92 15.55 -14.60 10.96
C THR A 92 14.15 -15.20 11.18
N GLU A 93 13.59 -15.05 12.37
CA GLU A 93 12.21 -15.49 12.68
C GLU A 93 11.17 -14.63 11.92
N ASP A 94 11.41 -13.33 11.74
CA ASP A 94 10.57 -12.42 10.98
C ASP A 94 10.81 -12.47 9.46
N ALA A 95 12.01 -12.86 9.03
CA ALA A 95 12.40 -12.91 7.62
C ALA A 95 11.64 -13.98 6.81
N THR A 96 11.11 -14.99 7.48
CA THR A 96 10.42 -16.14 6.85
C THR A 96 8.97 -15.85 6.50
N ILE A 97 8.36 -14.80 7.06
CA ILE A 97 7.01 -14.43 6.68
C ILE A 97 7.08 -13.53 5.44
N ARG A 98 7.11 -14.13 4.26
CA ARG A 98 6.74 -13.42 3.03
C ARG A 98 5.28 -12.97 3.17
N THR A 99 5.06 -11.77 3.69
CA THR A 99 3.77 -11.10 3.70
C THR A 99 3.43 -10.61 2.29
N PHE A 100 3.61 -11.51 1.31
CA PHE A 100 3.29 -11.24 -0.07
C PHE A 100 1.79 -11.00 -0.15
N ARG A 101 1.40 -9.75 -0.41
CA ARG A 101 0.02 -9.26 -0.56
C ARG A 101 -0.81 -9.13 0.72
N MET A 102 -0.20 -8.94 1.89
CA MET A 102 -0.98 -8.52 3.05
C MET A 102 -1.63 -7.16 2.74
N ARG A 103 -2.95 -7.09 2.91
CA ARG A 103 -3.75 -5.88 2.73
C ARG A 103 -4.07 -5.28 4.08
N LEU A 104 -3.94 -3.97 4.19
CA LEU A 104 -4.38 -3.20 5.35
C LEU A 104 -5.16 -1.98 4.87
N ASP A 105 -6.11 -1.55 5.67
CA ASP A 105 -6.84 -0.31 5.40
C ASP A 105 -5.89 0.89 5.47
N ALA A 106 -5.90 1.71 4.43
CA ALA A 106 -4.92 2.78 4.27
C ALA A 106 -5.05 3.87 5.34
N HIS A 107 -6.24 4.08 5.89
CA HIS A 107 -6.48 5.10 6.91
C HIS A 107 -5.88 4.76 8.28
N CYS A 108 -5.56 3.49 8.56
CA CYS A 108 -5.10 3.03 9.87
C CYS A 108 -3.63 2.58 9.92
N CYS A 109 -2.83 3.00 8.95
CA CYS A 109 -1.39 2.71 8.96
C CYS A 109 -0.56 3.87 8.36
N ALA A 110 0.73 3.96 8.75
CA ALA A 110 1.60 5.03 8.29
C ALA A 110 1.76 5.04 6.77
N LEU A 111 1.96 3.86 6.14
CA LEU A 111 2.09 3.72 4.69
C LEU A 111 0.86 4.25 3.95
N GLY A 112 -0.32 3.83 4.36
CA GLY A 112 -1.56 4.26 3.72
C GLY A 112 -1.79 5.75 3.86
N LYS A 113 -1.67 6.29 5.08
CA LYS A 113 -1.86 7.72 5.34
C LYS A 113 -0.86 8.58 4.57
N VAL A 114 0.42 8.21 4.49
CA VAL A 114 1.39 9.00 3.73
C VAL A 114 1.13 8.96 2.24
N MET A 115 0.74 7.81 1.67
CA MET A 115 0.39 7.73 0.25
C MET A 115 -0.90 8.49 -0.08
N LEU A 116 -1.92 8.40 0.78
CA LEU A 116 -3.15 9.17 0.64
C LEU A 116 -2.91 10.68 0.69
N ALA A 117 -1.96 11.14 1.52
CA ALA A 117 -1.64 12.57 1.64
C ALA A 117 -1.17 13.21 0.32
N TYR A 118 -0.62 12.43 -0.61
CA TYR A 118 -0.18 12.89 -1.93
C TYR A 118 -1.14 12.54 -3.06
N ARG A 119 -2.40 12.18 -2.73
CA ARG A 119 -3.48 12.03 -3.71
C ARG A 119 -4.34 13.29 -3.78
N PRO A 120 -4.91 13.60 -4.96
CA PRO A 120 -5.88 14.68 -5.11
C PRO A 120 -7.12 14.47 -4.22
N GLU A 121 -7.71 15.57 -3.73
CA GLU A 121 -8.86 15.52 -2.82
C GLU A 121 -10.09 14.84 -3.44
N ASN A 122 -10.31 14.98 -4.74
CA ASN A 122 -11.39 14.28 -5.44
C ASN A 122 -11.20 12.77 -5.46
N GLU A 123 -9.96 12.25 -5.51
CA GLU A 123 -9.66 10.82 -5.38
C GLU A 123 -9.96 10.35 -3.96
N ILE A 124 -9.51 11.08 -2.93
CA ILE A 124 -9.82 10.77 -1.52
C ILE A 124 -11.32 10.70 -1.29
N SER A 125 -12.06 11.71 -1.78
CA SER A 125 -13.51 11.76 -1.67
C SER A 125 -14.19 10.58 -2.39
N THR A 126 -13.65 10.14 -3.51
CA THR A 126 -14.17 8.99 -4.26
C THR A 126 -13.89 7.67 -3.54
N ILE A 127 -12.65 7.46 -3.06
CA ILE A 127 -12.23 6.26 -2.33
C ILE A 127 -13.09 6.06 -1.08
N TYR A 128 -13.36 7.13 -0.33
CA TYR A 128 -14.03 7.06 0.96
C TYR A 128 -15.52 7.46 0.94
N ARG A 129 -16.14 7.65 -0.24
CA ARG A 129 -17.55 8.08 -0.38
C ARG A 129 -18.55 7.20 0.38
N SER A 130 -18.36 5.88 0.30
CA SER A 130 -19.23 4.88 0.94
C SER A 130 -18.42 3.93 1.80
N TYR A 131 -17.24 4.39 2.26
CA TYR A 131 -16.35 3.56 3.05
C TYR A 131 -16.83 3.52 4.51
N ASN A 132 -16.93 2.31 5.03
CA ASN A 132 -17.23 2.09 6.44
C ASN A 132 -15.91 2.03 7.22
N PHE A 133 -15.62 3.07 8.00
CA PHE A 133 -14.44 3.13 8.86
C PHE A 133 -14.60 2.16 10.03
N TYR A 134 -13.94 1.01 9.93
CA TYR A 134 -13.95 0.02 11.01
C TYR A 134 -12.93 0.40 12.09
N PRO A 135 -13.33 0.45 13.37
CA PRO A 135 -12.41 0.72 14.48
C PRO A 135 -11.61 -0.54 14.85
N HIS A 136 -10.39 -0.68 14.35
CA HIS A 136 -9.49 -1.79 14.66
C HIS A 136 -8.95 -1.71 16.10
N THR A 137 -8.67 -0.47 16.54
CA THR A 137 -8.21 -0.14 17.90
C THR A 137 -8.85 1.17 18.37
N ASN A 138 -8.62 1.56 19.61
CA ASN A 138 -9.05 2.86 20.14
C ASN A 138 -8.37 4.06 19.45
N ASN A 139 -7.27 3.83 18.73
CA ASN A 139 -6.51 4.85 18.02
C ASN A 139 -6.89 4.95 16.54
N THR A 140 -7.74 4.05 16.03
CA THR A 140 -8.14 4.05 14.63
C THR A 140 -8.90 5.33 14.28
N ILE A 141 -8.58 5.95 13.14
CA ILE A 141 -9.38 7.05 12.57
C ILE A 141 -10.69 6.47 12.06
N ILE A 142 -11.81 6.98 12.54
CA ILE A 142 -13.15 6.43 12.27
C ILE A 142 -14.02 7.31 11.38
N ASN A 143 -13.48 8.38 10.81
CA ASN A 143 -14.22 9.24 9.89
C ASN A 143 -13.30 9.98 8.91
N LEU A 144 -13.87 10.39 7.78
CA LEU A 144 -13.14 11.05 6.72
C LEU A 144 -12.61 12.44 7.11
N ASN A 145 -13.32 13.18 7.96
CA ASN A 145 -12.89 14.53 8.34
C ASN A 145 -11.59 14.50 9.16
N ASP A 146 -11.48 13.57 10.10
CA ASP A 146 -10.27 13.41 10.89
C ASP A 146 -9.12 12.83 10.07
N LEU A 147 -9.42 11.92 9.12
CA LEU A 147 -8.44 11.49 8.14
C LEU A 147 -7.88 12.69 7.36
N ARG A 148 -8.72 13.55 6.79
CA ARG A 148 -8.30 14.75 6.05
C ARG A 148 -7.40 15.68 6.85
N LYS A 149 -7.74 15.92 8.12
CA LYS A 149 -6.89 16.74 9.02
C LYS A 149 -5.50 16.12 9.17
N GLN A 150 -5.43 14.79 9.33
CA GLN A 150 -4.13 14.10 9.39
C GLN A 150 -3.38 14.16 8.05
N LEU A 151 -4.06 13.91 6.92
CA LEU A 151 -3.42 13.97 5.60
C LEU A 151 -2.82 15.36 5.30
N THR A 152 -3.49 16.43 5.71
CA THR A 152 -2.96 17.80 5.59
C THR A 152 -1.67 17.99 6.37
N LYS A 153 -1.61 17.51 7.62
CA LYS A 153 -0.39 17.56 8.45
C LYS A 153 0.73 16.70 7.86
N ILE A 154 0.39 15.50 7.39
CA ILE A 154 1.35 14.58 6.76
C ILE A 154 1.95 15.20 5.51
N ARG A 155 1.15 15.86 4.66
CA ARG A 155 1.63 16.53 3.46
C ARG A 155 2.62 17.66 3.78
N SER A 156 2.39 18.42 4.85
CA SER A 156 3.31 19.49 5.28
C SER A 156 4.59 18.94 5.91
N ASN A 157 4.51 17.83 6.66
CA ASN A 157 5.64 17.25 7.36
C ASN A 157 6.47 16.31 6.48
N GLY A 158 5.89 15.73 5.43
CA GLY A 158 6.54 14.77 4.53
C GLY A 158 6.61 13.34 5.06
N TYR A 159 6.00 13.05 6.22
CA TYR A 159 5.96 11.71 6.81
C TYR A 159 4.65 11.47 7.57
N ALA A 160 4.32 10.20 7.79
CA ALA A 160 3.20 9.77 8.61
C ALA A 160 3.65 8.89 9.76
N LEU A 161 2.95 8.98 10.88
CA LEU A 161 3.16 8.12 12.04
C LEU A 161 1.99 7.14 12.18
N ASN A 162 2.28 5.93 12.64
CA ASN A 162 1.31 4.95 13.10
C ASN A 162 1.43 4.82 14.62
N HIS A 163 0.34 5.03 15.32
CA HIS A 163 0.25 4.98 16.79
C HIS A 163 -0.59 3.78 17.26
N GLY A 164 -0.41 2.62 16.66
CA GLY A 164 -1.20 1.44 17.02
C GLY A 164 -2.63 1.50 16.46
N GLU A 165 -2.80 2.00 15.24
CA GLU A 165 -4.13 2.27 14.67
C GLU A 165 -4.77 1.02 14.04
N ALA A 166 -3.99 0.13 13.42
CA ALA A 166 -4.45 -1.18 12.93
C ALA A 166 -4.28 -2.29 13.97
N PHE A 167 -3.17 -2.23 14.71
CA PHE A 167 -2.81 -3.18 15.77
C PHE A 167 -2.22 -2.41 16.94
N GLU A 168 -2.71 -2.63 18.17
CA GLU A 168 -2.35 -1.83 19.37
C GLU A 168 -0.85 -1.75 19.64
N ASN A 169 -0.10 -2.80 19.34
CA ASN A 169 1.35 -2.88 19.56
C ASN A 169 2.19 -2.58 18.32
N SER A 170 1.58 -2.12 17.22
CA SER A 170 2.28 -1.79 15.98
C SER A 170 2.44 -0.29 15.83
N TYR A 171 3.67 0.19 15.90
CA TYR A 171 4.04 1.58 15.71
C TYR A 171 4.92 1.71 14.47
N GLY A 172 4.90 2.87 13.81
CA GLY A 172 5.67 3.01 12.58
C GLY A 172 5.77 4.44 12.08
N ILE A 173 6.74 4.60 11.17
CA ILE A 173 7.02 5.85 10.45
C ILE A 173 6.99 5.52 8.97
N GLY A 174 6.24 6.26 8.18
CA GLY A 174 6.10 6.05 6.74
C GLY A 174 6.40 7.30 5.93
N VAL A 175 7.02 7.11 4.77
CA VAL A 175 7.33 8.15 3.78
C VAL A 175 6.83 7.70 2.41
N ALA A 176 6.25 8.62 1.64
CA ALA A 176 5.79 8.35 0.29
C ALA A 176 6.95 8.37 -0.71
N ILE A 177 6.90 7.49 -1.71
CA ILE A 177 7.73 7.54 -2.89
C ILE A 177 6.90 8.23 -3.98
N LEU A 178 7.39 9.36 -4.44
CA LEU A 178 6.66 10.24 -5.36
C LEU A 178 7.22 10.12 -6.78
N ASP A 179 6.33 10.21 -7.75
CA ASP A 179 6.69 10.40 -9.15
C ASP A 179 7.05 11.87 -9.45
N LYS A 180 7.40 12.16 -10.70
CA LYS A 180 7.74 13.52 -11.17
C LYS A 180 6.56 14.50 -11.06
N ASP A 181 5.33 14.04 -11.01
CA ASP A 181 4.14 14.85 -10.81
C ASP A 181 3.77 15.02 -9.33
N LYS A 182 4.68 14.61 -8.42
CA LYS A 182 4.52 14.62 -6.96
C LYS A 182 3.31 13.81 -6.47
N ARG A 183 2.92 12.78 -7.21
CA ARG A 183 1.92 11.80 -6.79
C ARG A 183 2.62 10.59 -6.20
N SER A 184 2.06 10.04 -5.13
CA SER A 184 2.59 8.82 -4.54
C SER A 184 2.25 7.62 -5.42
N PHE A 185 3.25 6.83 -5.81
CA PHE A 185 3.04 5.53 -6.47
C PHE A 185 3.34 4.36 -5.52
N ALA A 186 4.19 4.59 -4.51
CA ALA A 186 4.50 3.62 -3.47
C ALA A 186 4.78 4.34 -2.14
N GLY A 187 5.04 3.58 -1.08
CA GLY A 187 5.49 4.10 0.20
C GLY A 187 6.44 3.12 0.88
N ILE A 188 7.37 3.64 1.67
CA ILE A 188 8.27 2.88 2.53
C ILE A 188 8.01 3.22 3.99
N ALA A 189 8.16 2.24 4.88
CA ALA A 189 8.00 2.47 6.31
C ALA A 189 8.92 1.59 7.15
N LEU A 190 9.26 2.12 8.32
CA LEU A 190 9.79 1.36 9.44
C LEU A 190 8.65 1.01 10.39
N SER A 191 8.67 -0.21 10.90
CA SER A 191 7.72 -0.66 11.92
C SER A 191 8.44 -1.35 13.08
N GLY A 192 7.91 -1.14 14.28
CA GLY A 192 8.47 -1.69 15.51
C GLY A 192 7.56 -1.45 16.71
N SER A 193 8.13 -1.61 17.90
CA SER A 193 7.46 -1.27 19.16
C SER A 193 7.30 0.24 19.33
N LYS A 194 6.61 0.69 20.38
CA LYS A 194 6.39 2.11 20.68
C LYS A 194 7.68 2.95 20.74
N ASN A 195 8.81 2.32 21.05
CA ASN A 195 10.11 2.99 21.12
C ASN A 195 10.60 3.59 19.78
N ILE A 196 10.05 3.14 18.64
CA ILE A 196 10.37 3.74 17.33
C ILE A 196 9.96 5.22 17.25
N LEU A 197 8.97 5.63 18.04
CA LEU A 197 8.49 7.01 18.11
C LEU A 197 9.22 7.84 19.17
N ASN A 198 10.37 7.36 19.71
CA ASN A 198 11.18 8.13 20.64
C ASN A 198 11.73 9.37 19.93
N PRO A 199 11.50 10.60 20.47
CA PRO A 199 11.97 11.83 19.83
C PRO A 199 13.48 11.86 19.55
N LYS A 200 14.31 11.15 20.34
CA LYS A 200 15.77 11.10 20.14
C LYS A 200 16.20 10.34 18.86
N THR A 201 15.39 9.43 18.37
CA THR A 201 15.72 8.56 17.23
C THR A 201 14.81 8.78 16.04
N MET A 202 13.62 9.32 16.26
CA MET A 202 12.58 9.48 15.25
C MET A 202 13.04 10.33 14.07
N ASP A 203 13.71 11.46 14.32
CA ASP A 203 14.20 12.34 13.26
C ASP A 203 15.21 11.63 12.36
N ASN A 204 16.10 10.82 12.94
CA ASN A 204 17.05 10.01 12.15
C ASN A 204 16.33 8.99 11.27
N TYR A 205 15.28 8.35 11.77
CA TYR A 205 14.50 7.40 10.99
C TYR A 205 13.72 8.08 9.85
N ILE A 206 13.16 9.27 10.12
CA ILE A 206 12.48 10.08 9.09
C ILE A 206 13.46 10.45 7.98
N ASN A 207 14.62 11.00 8.34
CA ASN A 207 15.65 11.40 7.37
C ASN A 207 16.10 10.18 6.52
N LEU A 208 16.36 9.03 7.17
CA LEU A 208 16.77 7.81 6.49
C LEU A 208 15.70 7.34 5.46
N LEU A 209 14.43 7.39 5.83
CA LEU A 209 13.33 7.04 4.93
C LEU A 209 13.16 8.06 3.79
N GLN A 210 13.31 9.37 4.07
CA GLN A 210 13.23 10.41 3.06
C GLN A 210 14.36 10.30 2.03
N ASP A 211 15.60 10.07 2.48
CA ASP A 211 16.73 9.84 1.60
C ASP A 211 16.51 8.59 0.71
N ALA A 212 15.98 7.53 1.30
CA ALA A 212 15.63 6.32 0.58
C ALA A 212 14.53 6.55 -0.47
N SER A 213 13.48 7.30 -0.11
CA SER A 213 12.38 7.61 -1.03
C SER A 213 12.86 8.37 -2.27
N ILE A 214 13.81 9.31 -2.10
CA ILE A 214 14.42 10.06 -3.21
C ILE A 214 15.25 9.14 -4.11
N LYS A 215 15.98 8.19 -3.54
CA LYS A 215 16.79 7.22 -4.33
C LYS A 215 15.93 6.28 -5.15
N ILE A 216 14.77 5.87 -4.62
CA ILE A 216 13.84 4.97 -5.31
C ILE A 216 13.02 5.73 -6.37
N SER A 217 12.74 7.02 -6.19
CA SER A 217 11.99 7.86 -7.13
C SER A 217 12.72 8.18 -8.44
N ARG A 218 14.04 7.94 -8.51
CA ARG A 218 14.90 8.20 -9.68
C ARG A 218 14.92 7.06 -10.66
#